data_67ca7eea13e284cf836ba8973fe28673
#
_entry.id   67ca7eea13e284cf836ba8973fe28673
#
_cell.length_a   1.000
_cell.length_b   1.000
_cell.length_c   1.000
_cell.angle_alpha   90.00
_cell.angle_beta   90.00
_cell.angle_gamma   90.00
#
_symmetry.space_group_name_H-M   'P 1'
#
loop_
_entity.id
_entity.type
_entity.pdbx_description
1 polymer ?
#
loop_
_entity_poly.entity_id
_entity_poly.type
_entity_poly.pdbx_seq_one_letter_code
_entity_poly.pdbx_strand_id
1 'polypeptide(L)' 'MIQPNTKSKIIDIYLASITSRRITRKSHLSVLKLCRSADRSEQKLIKYLETKIANGTIRVKKEDA' A
#
# COMPACT_ATOMS: atom_id res chain seq x y z
N MET A 1 -6.10 -21.80 11.68
CA MET A 1 -5.83 -21.12 11.00
C MET A 1 -5.21 -20.00 11.31
N ILE A 2 -4.56 -19.52 10.64
CA ILE A 2 -3.85 -18.52 10.89
C ILE A 2 -4.46 -17.34 10.73
N GLN A 3 -4.32 -16.47 11.45
CA GLN A 3 -4.85 -15.35 11.29
C GLN A 3 -4.05 -14.42 10.71
N PRO A 4 -4.47 -13.66 9.92
CA PRO A 4 -3.73 -12.68 9.29
C PRO A 4 -3.35 -11.69 10.27
N ASN A 5 -2.24 -11.12 10.12
CA ASN A 5 -1.88 -10.11 10.95
C ASN A 5 -1.91 -8.83 10.27
N THR A 6 -1.75 -7.75 10.94
CA THR A 6 -1.81 -6.45 10.37
C THR A 6 -0.71 -6.19 9.44
N LYS A 7 0.39 -6.85 9.59
CA LYS A 7 1.50 -6.68 8.68
C LYS A 7 1.13 -7.09 7.29
N SER A 8 0.32 -8.13 7.19
CA SER A 8 -0.07 -8.62 5.88
C SER A 8 -0.85 -7.61 5.10
N LYS A 9 -1.53 -6.70 5.76
CA LYS A 9 -2.32 -5.72 5.07
C LYS A 9 -1.48 -4.82 4.20
N ILE A 10 -0.36 -4.36 4.71
CA ILE A 10 0.53 -3.51 3.93
C ILE A 10 1.10 -4.29 2.77
N ILE A 11 1.52 -5.52 3.01
CA ILE A 11 2.08 -6.35 1.96
C ILE A 11 1.05 -6.64 0.89
N ASP A 12 -0.17 -6.92 1.28
CA ASP A 12 -1.24 -7.19 0.32
C ASP A 12 -1.51 -5.97 -0.55
N ILE A 13 -1.60 -4.81 0.05
CA ILE A 13 -1.84 -3.59 -0.71
C ILE A 13 -0.67 -3.33 -1.66
N TYR A 14 0.54 -3.52 -1.17
CA TYR A 14 1.72 -3.30 -1.96
C TYR A 14 1.74 -4.23 -3.18
N LEU A 15 1.53 -5.52 -2.97
CA LEU A 15 1.55 -6.48 -4.06
C LEU A 15 0.43 -6.23 -5.06
N ALA A 16 -0.75 -5.93 -4.57
CA ALA A 16 -1.86 -5.64 -5.46
C ALA A 16 -1.59 -4.39 -6.29
N SER A 17 -0.99 -3.39 -5.68
CA SER A 17 -0.70 -2.15 -6.39
C SER A 17 0.36 -2.34 -7.45
N ILE A 18 1.40 -3.09 -7.13
CA ILE A 18 2.46 -3.35 -8.08
C ILE A 18 1.94 -4.17 -9.25
N THR A 19 1.13 -5.18 -8.95
CA THR A 19 0.61 -6.08 -9.98
C THR A 19 -0.33 -5.36 -10.93
N SER A 20 -1.23 -4.54 -10.40
CA SER A 20 -2.20 -3.86 -11.24
C SER A 20 -1.73 -2.48 -11.68
N ARG A 21 -0.64 -2.00 -11.09
CA ARG A 21 -0.10 -0.67 -11.37
C ARG A 21 -1.08 0.42 -11.00
N ARG A 22 -1.94 0.17 -10.03
CA ARG A 22 -2.86 1.20 -9.53
C ARG A 22 -3.21 0.90 -8.10
N ILE A 23 -3.60 1.92 -7.40
CA ILE A 23 -3.97 1.78 -6.01
C ILE A 23 -5.17 2.68 -5.81
N THR A 24 -6.15 2.22 -5.04
CA THR A 24 -7.29 3.07 -4.78
C THR A 24 -6.90 4.10 -3.73
N ARG A 25 -7.63 5.19 -3.73
CA ARG A 25 -7.40 6.23 -2.77
C ARG A 25 -7.55 5.71 -1.35
N LYS A 26 -8.55 4.85 -1.15
CA LYS A 26 -8.79 4.26 0.14
C LYS A 26 -7.62 3.40 0.60
N SER A 27 -7.09 2.58 -0.28
CA SER A 27 -5.93 1.75 0.03
C SER A 27 -4.72 2.61 0.35
N HIS A 28 -4.52 3.67 -0.42
CA HIS A 28 -3.40 4.57 -0.19
C HIS A 28 -3.50 5.22 1.19
N LEU A 29 -4.70 5.65 1.56
CA LEU A 29 -4.90 6.22 2.87
C LEU A 29 -4.68 5.20 3.98
N SER A 30 -5.09 3.96 3.75
CA SER A 30 -4.87 2.90 4.71
C SER A 30 -3.38 2.67 4.94
N VAL A 31 -2.61 2.68 3.86
CA VAL A 31 -1.17 2.52 3.96
C VAL A 31 -0.57 3.66 4.78
N LEU A 32 -1.00 4.87 4.52
CA LEU A 32 -0.48 6.02 5.24
C LEU A 32 -0.81 5.94 6.73
N LYS A 33 -1.98 5.44 7.05
CA LYS A 33 -2.35 5.27 8.45
C LYS A 33 -1.53 4.18 9.10
N LEU A 34 -1.32 3.09 8.42
CA LEU A 34 -0.57 1.98 8.96
C LEU A 34 0.92 2.30 9.06
N CYS A 35 1.36 3.28 8.32
CA CYS A 35 2.76 3.67 8.34
C CYS A 35 3.24 3.99 9.75
N ARG A 36 2.39 4.54 10.56
CA ARG A 36 2.79 4.91 11.92
C ARG A 36 3.19 3.74 12.76
N SER A 37 2.55 2.59 12.56
CA SER A 37 2.88 1.41 13.34
C SER A 37 3.64 0.39 12.52
N ALA A 38 4.09 0.76 11.34
CA ALA A 38 4.79 -0.17 10.47
C ALA A 38 6.21 -0.39 10.98
N ASP A 39 6.70 -1.61 10.82
CA ASP A 39 8.07 -1.88 11.21
C ASP A 39 8.99 -1.45 10.05
N ARG A 40 10.27 -1.69 10.20
CA ARG A 40 11.24 -1.25 9.22
C ARG A 40 11.01 -1.80 7.84
N SER A 41 10.70 -3.08 7.76
CA SER A 41 10.46 -3.72 6.47
C SER A 41 9.24 -3.13 5.80
N GLU A 42 8.19 -2.94 6.57
CA GLU A 42 6.97 -2.38 6.03
C GLU A 42 7.16 -0.93 5.60
N GLN A 43 7.95 -0.19 6.36
CA GLN A 43 8.22 1.18 6.00
C GLN A 43 8.97 1.28 4.69
N LYS A 44 9.86 0.34 4.43
CA LYS A 44 10.56 0.30 3.16
C LYS A 44 9.59 0.06 2.01
N LEU A 45 8.64 -0.84 2.21
CA LEU A 45 7.64 -1.11 1.19
C LEU A 45 6.77 0.11 0.94
N ILE A 46 6.39 0.80 1.99
CA ILE A 46 5.58 2.00 1.89
C ILE A 46 6.34 3.08 1.12
N LYS A 47 7.59 3.25 1.45
CA LYS A 47 8.41 4.24 0.79
C LYS A 47 8.55 3.92 -0.70
N TYR A 48 8.76 2.67 -1.01
CA TYR A 48 8.88 2.24 -2.38
C TYR A 48 7.57 2.49 -3.13
N LEU A 49 6.46 2.17 -2.49
CA LEU A 49 5.15 2.37 -3.07
C LEU A 49 4.91 3.86 -3.34
N GLU A 50 5.24 4.71 -2.39
CA GLU A 50 5.07 6.15 -2.57
C GLU A 50 5.93 6.67 -3.72
N THR A 51 7.12 6.15 -3.85
CA THR A 51 8.00 6.53 -4.94
C THR A 51 7.38 6.16 -6.28
N LYS A 52 6.79 4.97 -6.36
CA LYS A 52 6.15 4.52 -7.58
C LYS A 52 4.93 5.37 -7.91
N ILE A 53 4.21 5.79 -6.90
CA ILE A 53 3.07 6.67 -7.11
C ILE A 53 3.55 8.03 -7.59
N ALA A 54 4.60 8.53 -6.98
CA ALA A 54 5.11 9.85 -7.31
C ALA A 54 5.65 9.91 -8.75
N ASN A 55 6.26 8.83 -9.22
CA ASN A 55 6.81 8.86 -10.57
C ASN A 55 5.83 8.36 -11.63
N GLY A 56 4.60 8.05 -11.23
CA GLY A 56 3.57 7.68 -12.19
C GLY A 56 3.49 6.22 -12.54
N THR A 57 4.34 5.38 -11.95
CA THR A 57 4.28 3.95 -12.25
C THR A 57 3.00 3.35 -11.69
N ILE A 58 2.58 3.78 -10.52
CA ILE A 58 1.33 3.33 -9.94
C ILE A 58 0.42 4.54 -9.87
N ARG A 59 -0.79 4.39 -10.39
CA ARG A 59 -1.73 5.50 -10.38
C ARG A 59 -2.72 5.36 -9.25
N VAL A 60 -3.03 6.47 -8.63
CA VAL A 60 -4.03 6.48 -7.57
C VAL A 60 -5.38 6.66 -8.23
N LYS A 61 -6.27 5.69 -8.02
CA LYS A 61 -7.58 5.76 -8.59
C LYS A 61 -8.58 6.15 -7.57
N LYS A 62 -9.52 7.00 -7.97
CA LYS A 62 -10.60 7.35 -7.12
C LYS A 62 -11.53 6.21 -7.04
N GLU A 63 -12.06 5.93 -5.86
CA GLU A 63 -13.01 4.93 -5.77
C GLU A 63 -14.31 5.44 -6.18
N ASP A 64 -15.03 4.67 -6.97
CA ASP A 64 -16.27 5.08 -7.36
C ASP A 64 -17.19 4.71 -6.37
N ALA A 65 -17.91 5.48 -5.87
CA ALA A 65 -18.77 5.17 -4.82
C ALA A 65 -19.89 4.32 -5.21
#